data_4481d64e8c5f6b4aeca9a6766eeaea17
#
_entry.id   4481d64e8c5f6b4aeca9a6766eeaea17
#
_cell.length_a   1.000
_cell.length_b   1.000
_cell.length_c   1.000
_cell.angle_alpha   90.00
_cell.angle_beta   90.00
_cell.angle_gamma   90.00
#
_symmetry.space_group_name_H-M   'P 1'
#
loop_
_entity.id
_entity.type
_entity.pdbx_description
1 polymer ?
#
loop_
_entity_poly.entity_id
_entity_poly.type
_entity_poly.pdbx_seq_one_letter_code
_entity_poly.pdbx_strand_id
1 'polypeptide(L)'
;MQTTLDKAAFSRELSEAMATRGITRTELARRMGTDRATVGRVLDPAETRVTLDTLARAAAVLDRTPVLALEPERPSVLLARHRNALREILESRGFTDVLVFGSVARGEDTPESDLDLAAVYPEGVGLFGIGAAVHELSEVLGRGVDVVDRAHISRESLRRAIERDGVPL
;
A
#
# COMPACT_ATOMS: atom_id res chain seq x y z
N MET A 1 -5.91 1.63 10.33
CA MET A 1 -5.00 2.42 9.48
C MET A 1 -3.72 2.67 10.28
N GLN A 2 -2.67 1.91 10.03
CA GLN A 2 -1.38 2.11 10.68
C GLN A 2 -0.49 2.81 9.64
N THR A 3 -0.31 4.13 9.83
CA THR A 3 0.72 4.87 9.10
C THR A 3 2.06 4.45 9.70
N THR A 4 2.78 3.59 9.01
CA THR A 4 4.11 3.18 9.47
C THR A 4 5.11 4.24 9.01
N LEU A 5 5.48 5.15 9.93
CA LEU A 5 6.71 5.90 9.75
C LEU A 5 7.85 4.88 9.76
N ASP A 6 8.67 4.84 8.71
CA ASP A 6 9.89 4.01 8.72
C ASP A 6 10.88 4.63 9.71
N LYS A 7 10.65 4.31 10.98
CA LYS A 7 11.46 4.78 12.10
C LYS A 7 12.89 4.29 12.00
N ALA A 8 13.11 3.12 11.38
CA ALA A 8 14.44 2.56 11.22
C ALA A 8 15.26 3.36 10.19
N ALA A 9 14.64 3.72 9.06
CA ALA A 9 15.26 4.60 8.08
C ALA A 9 15.57 5.96 8.68
N PHE A 10 14.60 6.59 9.36
CA PHE A 10 14.81 7.87 10.03
C PHE A 10 15.97 7.84 11.03
N SER A 11 16.02 6.83 11.92
CA SER A 11 17.05 6.71 12.93
C SER A 11 18.45 6.53 12.33
N ARG A 12 18.55 5.78 11.23
CA ARG A 12 19.79 5.58 10.48
C ARG A 12 20.27 6.87 9.85
N GLU A 13 19.42 7.54 9.07
CA GLU A 13 19.77 8.81 8.42
C GLU A 13 20.16 9.91 9.43
N LEU A 14 19.44 9.98 10.56
CA LEU A 14 19.76 10.91 11.62
C LEU A 14 21.14 10.61 12.22
N SER A 15 21.46 9.34 12.47
CA SER A 15 22.76 8.90 13.00
C SER A 15 23.90 9.21 12.03
N GLU A 16 23.72 8.98 10.74
CA GLU A 16 24.68 9.33 9.69
C GLU A 16 24.92 10.84 9.61
N ALA A 17 23.87 11.64 9.64
CA ALA A 17 23.96 13.09 9.64
C ALA A 17 24.67 13.64 10.88
N MET A 18 24.44 13.03 12.05
CA MET A 18 25.17 13.35 13.28
C MET A 18 26.66 13.04 13.14
N ALA A 19 27.01 11.85 12.63
CA ALA A 19 28.40 11.43 12.42
C ALA A 19 29.13 12.38 11.45
N THR A 20 28.52 12.71 10.33
CA THR A 20 29.08 13.63 9.33
C THR A 20 29.40 15.02 9.91
N ARG A 21 28.58 15.49 10.88
CA ARG A 21 28.72 16.81 11.49
C ARG A 21 29.47 16.79 12.84
N GLY A 22 29.92 15.64 13.29
CA GLY A 22 30.59 15.46 14.58
C GLY A 22 29.70 15.80 15.79
N ILE A 23 28.36 15.69 15.66
CA ILE A 23 27.40 15.99 16.72
C ILE A 23 27.21 14.74 17.58
N THR A 24 27.54 14.86 18.87
CA THR A 24 27.32 13.77 19.83
C THR A 24 25.88 13.73 20.33
N ARG A 25 25.46 12.58 20.91
CA ARG A 25 24.12 12.46 21.55
C ARG A 25 23.89 13.51 22.64
N THR A 26 24.91 13.88 23.37
CA THR A 26 24.83 14.93 24.41
C THR A 26 24.61 16.30 23.77
N GLU A 27 25.31 16.60 22.70
CA GLU A 27 25.17 17.87 21.99
C GLU A 27 23.80 17.95 21.30
N LEU A 28 23.31 16.84 20.70
CA LEU A 28 21.96 16.78 20.13
C LEU A 28 20.90 17.05 21.23
N ALA A 29 21.01 16.40 22.39
CA ALA A 29 20.08 16.60 23.49
C ALA A 29 20.07 18.08 23.95
N ARG A 30 21.25 18.70 24.09
CA ARG A 30 21.40 20.11 24.46
C ARG A 30 20.71 21.04 23.44
N ARG A 31 20.94 20.83 22.14
CA ARG A 31 20.35 21.64 21.05
C ARG A 31 18.84 21.44 20.92
N MET A 32 18.36 20.23 21.17
CA MET A 32 16.93 19.93 21.20
C MET A 32 16.22 20.45 22.45
N GLY A 33 16.94 20.88 23.49
CA GLY A 33 16.36 21.23 24.80
C GLY A 33 15.70 20.03 25.47
N THR A 34 16.33 18.85 25.44
CA THR A 34 15.83 17.60 26.00
C THR A 34 16.92 16.79 26.71
N ASP A 35 16.59 15.63 27.25
CA ASP A 35 17.52 14.73 27.89
C ASP A 35 18.14 13.70 26.94
N ARG A 36 19.21 13.03 27.39
CA ARG A 36 19.88 11.97 26.59
C ARG A 36 19.04 10.72 26.40
N ALA A 37 18.08 10.44 27.29
CA ALA A 37 17.20 9.28 27.16
C ALA A 37 16.23 9.50 26.00
N THR A 38 15.70 10.72 25.84
CA THR A 38 14.88 11.10 24.70
C THR A 38 15.64 10.97 23.37
N VAL A 39 16.90 11.44 23.32
CA VAL A 39 17.76 11.23 22.13
C VAL A 39 18.01 9.74 21.89
N GLY A 40 18.23 8.95 22.95
CA GLY A 40 18.34 7.49 22.84
C GLY A 40 17.13 6.87 22.15
N ARG A 41 15.92 7.25 22.56
CA ARG A 41 14.66 6.79 21.95
C ARG A 41 14.50 7.25 20.49
N VAL A 42 14.91 8.46 20.17
CA VAL A 42 14.89 8.98 18.78
C VAL A 42 15.80 8.15 17.87
N LEU A 43 16.98 7.77 18.36
CA LEU A 43 17.98 7.01 17.60
C LEU A 43 17.76 5.49 17.63
N ASP A 44 16.88 4.98 18.48
CA ASP A 44 16.54 3.57 18.54
C ASP A 44 15.52 3.24 17.42
N PRO A 45 15.88 2.41 16.43
CA PRO A 45 14.97 2.05 15.33
C PRO A 45 13.74 1.24 15.79
N ALA A 46 13.82 0.55 16.93
CA ALA A 46 12.74 -0.27 17.47
C ALA A 46 11.75 0.54 18.35
N GLU A 47 12.12 1.75 18.78
CA GLU A 47 11.25 2.54 19.64
C GLU A 47 10.18 3.28 18.83
N THR A 48 8.92 2.95 19.08
CA THR A 48 7.76 3.49 18.37
C THR A 48 7.03 4.62 19.10
N ARG A 49 7.36 4.87 20.38
CA ARG A 49 6.69 5.87 21.23
C ARG A 49 7.35 7.24 21.17
N VAL A 50 7.82 7.64 20.00
CA VAL A 50 8.41 8.97 19.76
C VAL A 50 7.44 9.78 18.93
N THR A 51 7.11 11.00 19.37
CA THR A 51 6.19 11.87 18.63
C THR A 51 6.85 12.46 17.39
N LEU A 52 6.05 12.77 16.37
CA LEU A 52 6.53 13.45 15.16
C LEU A 52 7.22 14.78 15.47
N ASP A 53 6.71 15.54 16.45
CA ASP A 53 7.35 16.78 16.91
C ASP A 53 8.78 16.53 17.40
N THR A 54 8.98 15.48 18.21
CA THR A 54 10.30 15.12 18.70
C THR A 54 11.25 14.72 17.57
N LEU A 55 10.77 13.98 16.56
CA LEU A 55 11.55 13.61 15.38
C LEU A 55 11.90 14.86 14.55
N ALA A 56 10.92 15.75 14.34
CA ALA A 56 11.13 16.99 13.62
C ALA A 56 12.17 17.90 14.29
N ARG A 57 12.10 18.03 15.61
CA ARG A 57 13.09 18.81 16.39
C ARG A 57 14.50 18.21 16.28
N ALA A 58 14.61 16.87 16.32
CA ALA A 58 15.91 16.21 16.15
C ALA A 58 16.50 16.46 14.75
N ALA A 59 15.67 16.37 13.72
CA ALA A 59 16.09 16.66 12.34
C ALA A 59 16.48 18.13 12.15
N ALA A 60 15.71 19.07 12.72
CA ALA A 60 15.96 20.50 12.61
C ALA A 60 17.32 20.92 13.18
N VAL A 61 17.81 20.27 14.26
CA VAL A 61 19.17 20.51 14.78
C VAL A 61 20.25 20.20 13.76
N LEU A 62 19.95 19.35 12.78
CA LEU A 62 20.86 18.93 11.69
C LEU A 62 20.54 19.64 10.37
N ASP A 63 19.77 20.73 10.38
CA ASP A 63 19.25 21.44 9.18
C ASP A 63 18.56 20.48 8.20
N ARG A 64 17.79 19.54 8.74
CA ARG A 64 16.99 18.58 7.98
C ARG A 64 15.51 18.79 8.31
N THR A 65 14.67 18.60 7.30
CA THR A 65 13.21 18.58 7.46
C THR A 65 12.73 17.17 7.21
N PRO A 66 12.10 16.49 8.18
CA PRO A 66 11.51 15.19 7.91
C PRO A 66 10.32 15.36 6.96
N VAL A 67 10.26 14.55 5.93
CA VAL A 67 9.11 14.46 5.04
C VAL A 67 8.32 13.23 5.43
N LEU A 68 7.05 13.42 5.79
CA LEU A 68 6.12 12.32 5.98
C LEU A 68 5.46 12.04 4.63
N ALA A 69 5.88 10.98 3.98
CA ALA A 69 5.21 10.48 2.80
C ALA A 69 4.12 9.47 3.23
N LEU A 70 2.90 9.68 2.74
CA LEU A 70 1.83 8.69 2.82
C LEU A 70 1.88 7.92 1.50
N GLU A 71 2.43 6.74 1.53
CA GLU A 71 2.38 5.87 0.34
C GLU A 71 0.97 5.27 0.22
N PRO A 72 0.42 5.23 -1.00
CA PRO A 72 -0.85 4.55 -1.23
C PRO A 72 -0.74 3.08 -0.85
N GLU A 73 -1.79 2.53 -0.27
CA GLU A 73 -1.81 1.10 0.07
C GLU A 73 -1.81 0.25 -1.20
N ARG A 74 -1.17 -0.91 -1.13
CA ARG A 74 -1.15 -1.88 -2.24
C ARG A 74 -2.55 -2.45 -2.49
N PRO A 75 -2.90 -2.77 -3.74
CA PRO A 75 -4.19 -3.39 -4.07
C PRO A 75 -4.47 -4.68 -3.28
N SER A 76 -3.45 -5.49 -2.96
CA SER A 76 -3.60 -6.69 -2.12
C SER A 76 -4.12 -6.38 -0.72
N VAL A 77 -3.67 -5.29 -0.10
CA VAL A 77 -4.12 -4.84 1.24
C VAL A 77 -5.55 -4.31 1.16
N LEU A 78 -5.85 -3.51 0.13
CA LEU A 78 -7.20 -2.98 -0.12
C LEU A 78 -8.18 -4.11 -0.42
N LEU A 79 -7.79 -5.09 -1.24
CA LEU A 79 -8.57 -6.28 -1.54
C LEU A 79 -8.90 -7.07 -0.27
N ALA A 80 -7.93 -7.31 0.60
CA ALA A 80 -8.17 -8.02 1.86
C ALA A 80 -9.19 -7.29 2.75
N ARG A 81 -9.18 -5.96 2.74
CA ARG A 81 -10.11 -5.11 3.51
C ARG A 81 -11.51 -5.09 2.90
N HIS A 82 -11.62 -5.00 1.58
CA HIS A 82 -12.89 -4.77 0.86
C HIS A 82 -13.43 -6.02 0.16
N ARG A 83 -12.83 -7.19 0.35
CA ARG A 83 -13.15 -8.44 -0.35
C ARG A 83 -14.64 -8.76 -0.39
N ASN A 84 -15.32 -8.63 0.73
CA ASN A 84 -16.75 -8.94 0.82
C ASN A 84 -17.60 -7.96 0.01
N ALA A 85 -17.28 -6.67 0.07
CA ALA A 85 -17.98 -5.64 -0.72
C ALA A 85 -17.79 -5.84 -2.23
N LEU A 86 -16.55 -6.15 -2.67
CA LEU A 86 -16.28 -6.42 -4.09
C LEU A 86 -17.03 -7.67 -4.58
N ARG A 87 -17.08 -8.71 -3.75
CA ARG A 87 -17.84 -9.93 -4.06
C ARG A 87 -19.34 -9.63 -4.18
N GLU A 88 -19.91 -8.90 -3.24
CA GLU A 88 -21.33 -8.52 -3.22
C GLU A 88 -21.72 -7.70 -4.47
N ILE A 89 -20.87 -6.75 -4.89
CA ILE A 89 -21.05 -5.99 -6.14
C ILE A 89 -21.11 -6.93 -7.35
N LEU A 90 -20.15 -7.83 -7.47
CA LEU A 90 -20.09 -8.75 -8.60
C LEU A 90 -21.26 -9.73 -8.64
N GLU A 91 -21.59 -10.34 -7.49
CA GLU A 91 -22.71 -11.27 -7.35
C GLU A 91 -24.06 -10.59 -7.65
N SER A 92 -24.28 -9.38 -7.12
CA SER A 92 -25.52 -8.61 -7.36
C SER A 92 -25.73 -8.25 -8.83
N ARG A 93 -24.65 -8.18 -9.60
CA ARG A 93 -24.66 -7.92 -11.04
C ARG A 93 -24.60 -9.19 -11.89
N GLY A 94 -24.61 -10.37 -11.26
CA GLY A 94 -24.65 -11.68 -11.91
C GLY A 94 -23.31 -12.20 -12.42
N PHE A 95 -22.18 -11.59 -12.04
CA PHE A 95 -20.86 -12.14 -12.33
C PHE A 95 -20.60 -13.37 -11.45
N THR A 96 -20.04 -14.41 -12.04
CA THR A 96 -19.73 -15.68 -11.35
C THR A 96 -18.29 -16.12 -11.58
N ASP A 97 -17.82 -17.11 -10.82
CA ASP A 97 -16.48 -17.70 -10.94
C ASP A 97 -15.35 -16.66 -10.97
N VAL A 98 -15.41 -15.71 -10.04
CA VAL A 98 -14.48 -14.59 -9.99
C VAL A 98 -13.13 -15.02 -9.41
N LEU A 99 -12.09 -14.78 -10.19
CA LEU A 99 -10.70 -14.98 -9.80
C LEU A 99 -9.96 -13.66 -9.76
N VAL A 100 -9.09 -13.51 -8.79
CA VAL A 100 -8.02 -12.50 -8.78
C VAL A 100 -6.83 -13.11 -9.50
N PHE A 101 -6.21 -12.38 -10.42
CA PHE A 101 -4.97 -12.81 -11.08
C PHE A 101 -3.94 -11.67 -11.16
N GLY A 102 -2.88 -11.83 -11.94
CA GLY A 102 -1.88 -10.79 -12.12
C GLY A 102 -0.98 -10.58 -10.89
N SER A 103 -0.49 -9.35 -10.71
CA SER A 103 0.48 -9.01 -9.67
C SER A 103 -0.04 -9.24 -8.25
N VAL A 104 -1.33 -8.95 -8.01
CA VAL A 104 -1.97 -9.14 -6.70
C VAL A 104 -2.00 -10.61 -6.31
N ALA A 105 -2.38 -11.50 -7.24
CA ALA A 105 -2.43 -12.94 -6.97
C ALA A 105 -1.05 -13.55 -6.71
N ARG A 106 0.00 -13.00 -7.34
CA ARG A 106 1.38 -13.44 -7.13
C ARG A 106 2.09 -12.79 -5.94
N GLY A 107 1.44 -11.81 -5.27
CA GLY A 107 2.05 -11.03 -4.19
C GLY A 107 3.17 -10.08 -4.65
N GLU A 108 3.15 -9.70 -5.92
CA GLU A 108 4.15 -8.81 -6.56
C GLU A 108 3.60 -7.39 -6.79
N ASP A 109 2.40 -7.10 -6.29
CA ASP A 109 1.76 -5.80 -6.46
C ASP A 109 2.50 -4.68 -5.76
N THR A 110 2.46 -3.51 -6.39
CA THR A 110 3.00 -2.24 -5.87
C THR A 110 1.85 -1.28 -5.58
N PRO A 111 2.11 -0.15 -4.91
CA PRO A 111 1.08 0.87 -4.72
C PRO A 111 0.46 1.43 -6.02
N GLU A 112 1.13 1.30 -7.16
CA GLU A 112 0.66 1.76 -8.47
C GLU A 112 -0.06 0.67 -9.28
N SER A 113 -0.06 -0.58 -8.78
CA SER A 113 -0.73 -1.68 -9.47
C SER A 113 -2.25 -1.53 -9.44
N ASP A 114 -2.90 -2.04 -10.47
CA ASP A 114 -4.34 -2.24 -10.54
C ASP A 114 -4.74 -3.63 -10.01
N LEU A 115 -6.02 -3.84 -9.78
CA LEU A 115 -6.57 -5.14 -9.42
C LEU A 115 -7.12 -5.83 -10.67
N ASP A 116 -6.53 -6.95 -11.04
CA ASP A 116 -6.95 -7.77 -12.17
C ASP A 116 -7.93 -8.87 -11.72
N LEU A 117 -9.14 -8.87 -12.28
CA LEU A 117 -10.18 -9.87 -12.04
C LEU A 117 -10.55 -10.60 -13.34
N ALA A 118 -10.78 -11.89 -13.23
CA ALA A 118 -11.36 -12.69 -14.30
C ALA A 118 -12.68 -13.29 -13.79
N ALA A 119 -13.78 -13.08 -14.52
CA ALA A 119 -15.11 -13.53 -14.11
C ALA A 119 -15.88 -14.10 -15.32
N VAL A 120 -16.84 -14.97 -15.05
CA VAL A 120 -17.85 -15.32 -16.05
C VAL A 120 -18.90 -14.21 -16.05
N TYR A 121 -19.13 -13.62 -17.21
CA TYR A 121 -20.06 -12.51 -17.35
C TYR A 121 -21.51 -13.01 -17.41
N PRO A 122 -22.48 -12.25 -16.88
CA PRO A 122 -23.89 -12.59 -17.00
C PRO A 122 -24.37 -12.52 -18.45
N GLU A 123 -25.30 -13.38 -18.84
CA GLU A 123 -25.88 -13.36 -20.16
C GLU A 123 -26.51 -12.00 -20.49
N GLY A 124 -26.24 -11.49 -21.71
CA GLY A 124 -26.81 -10.23 -22.18
C GLY A 124 -26.24 -8.98 -21.55
N VAL A 125 -25.21 -9.07 -20.68
CA VAL A 125 -24.55 -7.90 -20.19
C VAL A 125 -23.87 -7.12 -21.33
N GLY A 126 -24.28 -5.87 -21.52
CA GLY A 126 -23.64 -4.99 -22.50
C GLY A 126 -22.44 -4.25 -21.91
N LEU A 127 -21.70 -3.59 -22.80
CA LEU A 127 -20.50 -2.81 -22.41
C LEU A 127 -20.75 -1.80 -21.29
N PHE A 128 -21.93 -1.18 -21.26
CA PHE A 128 -22.32 -0.25 -20.20
C PHE A 128 -22.49 -0.93 -18.85
N GLY A 129 -23.04 -2.16 -18.81
CA GLY A 129 -23.19 -2.92 -17.57
C GLY A 129 -21.84 -3.35 -17.00
N ILE A 130 -20.91 -3.76 -17.86
CA ILE A 130 -19.54 -4.09 -17.48
C ILE A 130 -18.83 -2.84 -16.95
N GLY A 131 -18.91 -1.71 -17.68
CA GLY A 131 -18.29 -0.45 -17.26
C GLY A 131 -18.82 0.06 -15.93
N ALA A 132 -20.14 -0.10 -15.68
CA ALA A 132 -20.74 0.26 -14.39
C ALA A 132 -20.23 -0.62 -13.25
N ALA A 133 -20.05 -1.92 -13.47
CA ALA A 133 -19.46 -2.82 -12.47
C ALA A 133 -18.01 -2.45 -12.16
N VAL A 134 -17.19 -2.24 -13.18
CA VAL A 134 -15.78 -1.83 -13.05
C VAL A 134 -15.65 -0.50 -12.31
N HIS A 135 -16.51 0.46 -12.62
CA HIS A 135 -16.52 1.76 -11.95
C HIS A 135 -16.83 1.61 -10.46
N GLU A 136 -17.88 0.86 -10.10
CA GLU A 136 -18.27 0.66 -8.70
C GLU A 136 -17.20 -0.11 -7.90
N LEU A 137 -16.59 -1.13 -8.51
CA LEU A 137 -15.46 -1.83 -7.91
C LEU A 137 -14.28 -0.89 -7.65
N SER A 138 -13.96 -0.03 -8.63
CA SER A 138 -12.86 0.95 -8.53
C SER A 138 -13.14 2.01 -7.46
N GLU A 139 -14.38 2.47 -7.31
CA GLU A 139 -14.79 3.40 -6.25
C GLU A 139 -14.62 2.79 -4.85
N VAL A 140 -15.07 1.54 -4.68
CA VAL A 140 -14.95 0.84 -3.37
C VAL A 140 -13.50 0.53 -3.03
N LEU A 141 -12.70 0.13 -4.05
CA LEU A 141 -11.29 -0.20 -3.83
C LEU A 141 -10.40 1.03 -3.72
N GLY A 142 -10.82 2.18 -4.29
CA GLY A 142 -10.00 3.38 -4.42
C GLY A 142 -8.83 3.20 -5.40
N ARG A 143 -8.95 2.25 -6.37
CA ARG A 143 -7.93 1.83 -7.34
C ARG A 143 -8.55 1.41 -8.65
N GLY A 144 -7.73 1.39 -9.72
CA GLY A 144 -8.09 0.75 -10.98
C GLY A 144 -8.43 -0.72 -10.79
N VAL A 145 -9.52 -1.15 -11.41
CA VAL A 145 -9.93 -2.55 -11.45
C VAL A 145 -10.19 -2.92 -12.90
N ASP A 146 -9.52 -3.97 -13.36
CA ASP A 146 -9.78 -4.57 -14.65
C ASP A 146 -10.55 -5.88 -14.47
N VAL A 147 -11.63 -6.05 -15.24
CA VAL A 147 -12.42 -7.29 -15.25
C VAL A 147 -12.42 -7.86 -16.66
N VAL A 148 -11.95 -9.09 -16.81
CA VAL A 148 -11.95 -9.79 -18.11
C VAL A 148 -12.96 -10.94 -18.13
N ASP A 149 -13.61 -11.14 -19.27
CA ASP A 149 -14.52 -12.27 -19.46
C ASP A 149 -13.73 -13.56 -19.59
N ARG A 150 -13.83 -14.39 -18.58
CA ARG A 150 -13.15 -15.66 -18.48
C ARG A 150 -13.61 -16.67 -19.53
N ALA A 151 -14.87 -16.58 -19.95
CA ALA A 151 -15.46 -17.47 -20.94
C ALA A 151 -14.99 -17.16 -22.39
N HIS A 152 -14.58 -15.91 -22.65
CA HIS A 152 -14.26 -15.43 -24.00
C HIS A 152 -12.85 -14.87 -24.15
N ILE A 153 -11.86 -15.45 -23.44
CA ILE A 153 -10.46 -15.01 -23.55
C ILE A 153 -9.88 -15.47 -24.90
N SER A 154 -9.64 -14.51 -25.78
CA SER A 154 -9.00 -14.77 -27.09
C SER A 154 -7.49 -14.84 -27.03
N ARG A 155 -6.86 -14.18 -26.04
CA ARG A 155 -5.39 -14.13 -25.90
C ARG A 155 -4.90 -15.30 -25.05
N GLU A 156 -4.21 -16.24 -25.68
CA GLU A 156 -3.68 -17.45 -25.04
C GLU A 156 -2.74 -17.16 -23.83
N SER A 157 -1.91 -16.12 -23.93
CA SER A 157 -1.04 -15.72 -22.82
C SER A 157 -1.81 -15.29 -21.58
N LEU A 158 -2.94 -14.59 -21.74
CA LEU A 158 -3.82 -14.17 -20.65
C LEU A 158 -4.52 -15.37 -20.03
N ARG A 159 -5.02 -16.30 -20.85
CA ARG A 159 -5.64 -17.54 -20.37
C ARG A 159 -4.68 -18.32 -19.50
N ARG A 160 -3.44 -18.54 -19.96
CA ARG A 160 -2.40 -19.23 -19.18
C ARG A 160 -2.03 -18.52 -17.88
N ALA A 161 -2.02 -17.19 -17.88
CA ALA A 161 -1.76 -16.42 -16.67
C ALA A 161 -2.87 -16.64 -15.63
N ILE A 162 -4.13 -16.58 -16.03
CA ILE A 162 -5.29 -16.82 -15.16
C ILE A 162 -5.31 -18.27 -14.65
N GLU A 163 -5.01 -19.24 -15.51
CA GLU A 163 -4.96 -20.67 -15.12
C GLU A 163 -3.84 -20.96 -14.13
N ARG A 164 -2.69 -20.28 -14.24
CA ARG A 164 -1.54 -20.49 -13.38
C ARG A 164 -1.66 -19.76 -12.04
N ASP A 165 -2.07 -18.49 -12.08
CA ASP A 165 -1.98 -17.55 -10.94
C ASP A 165 -3.35 -17.25 -10.30
N GLY A 166 -4.45 -17.63 -10.95
CA GLY A 166 -5.80 -17.26 -10.52
C GLY A 166 -6.16 -17.85 -9.17
N VAL A 167 -6.57 -16.99 -8.25
CA VAL A 167 -7.08 -17.37 -6.91
C VAL A 167 -8.51 -16.86 -6.73
N PRO A 168 -9.41 -17.61 -6.11
CA PRO A 168 -10.80 -17.15 -5.90
C PRO A 168 -10.86 -15.83 -5.14
N LEU A 169 -11.74 -14.93 -5.60
CA LEU A 169 -12.06 -13.69 -4.91
C LEU A 169 -12.84 -13.97 -3.63
#